data_6df3b722ff1e2469782be6c1f291c062
#
_entry.id   6df3b722ff1e2469782be6c1f291c062
#
_cell.length_a   1.000
_cell.length_b   1.000
_cell.length_c   1.000
_cell.angle_alpha   90.00
_cell.angle_beta   90.00
_cell.angle_gamma   90.00
#
_symmetry.space_group_name_H-M   'P 1'
#
loop_
_entity.id
_entity.type
_entity.pdbx_description
1 polymer ?
#
loop_
_entity_poly.entity_id
_entity_poly.type
_entity_poly.pdbx_seq_one_letter_code
_entity_poly.pdbx_strand_id
1 'polypeptide(L)'
;MLSNYHHLKKEVKFSRSNVFSRDNYVCQYCEKKFPKNDLTLDHVIPISKGGDTSWENVTTSCKGCNNKKGNSDLKPLTTPKKPTLKHMMRSYLDSSSNFKDEEWAKYIDMY
;
A
#
# COMPACT_ATOMS: atom_id res chain seq x y z
N MET A 1 -24.56 17.26 10.14
CA MET A 1 -24.50 16.15 11.02
C MET A 1 -24.22 14.85 10.33
N LEU A 2 -25.20 14.35 9.62
CA LEU A 2 -24.99 13.10 8.91
C LEU A 2 -23.92 13.22 7.85
N SER A 3 -23.82 14.37 7.24
CA SER A 3 -22.80 14.57 6.24
C SER A 3 -21.40 14.46 6.86
N ASN A 4 -21.27 14.94 8.10
CA ASN A 4 -19.99 14.79 8.78
C ASN A 4 -19.68 13.35 9.08
N TYR A 5 -20.72 12.61 9.43
CA TYR A 5 -20.54 11.21 9.69
C TYR A 5 -20.06 10.48 8.44
N HIS A 6 -20.61 10.88 7.30
CA HIS A 6 -20.16 10.28 6.05
C HIS A 6 -18.70 10.59 5.77
N HIS A 7 -18.27 11.78 6.13
CA HIS A 7 -16.88 12.12 5.96
C HIS A 7 -15.98 11.24 6.80
N LEU A 8 -16.44 10.86 7.97
CA LEU A 8 -15.65 10.00 8.84
C LEU A 8 -15.52 8.60 8.31
N LYS A 9 -16.39 8.22 7.40
CA LYS A 9 -16.34 6.90 6.79
C LYS A 9 -15.59 6.90 5.49
N LYS A 10 -14.80 7.89 5.28
CA LYS A 10 -14.05 7.99 4.06
C LYS A 10 -13.17 6.83 3.79
N GLU A 11 -12.91 6.69 2.54
CA GLU A 11 -11.98 5.67 2.10
C GLU A 11 -10.57 6.07 2.43
N VAL A 12 -9.71 5.07 2.46
CA VAL A 12 -8.30 5.31 2.69
C VAL A 12 -7.74 6.08 1.52
N LYS A 13 -6.99 7.11 1.81
CA LYS A 13 -6.38 7.92 0.78
C LYS A 13 -5.33 7.13 0.04
N PHE A 14 -5.33 7.22 -1.28
CA PHE A 14 -4.33 6.55 -2.07
C PHE A 14 -3.01 7.29 -1.96
N SER A 15 -1.98 6.61 -1.51
CA SER A 15 -0.65 7.19 -1.41
C SER A 15 0.37 6.08 -1.38
N ARG A 16 1.60 6.43 -1.68
CA ARG A 16 2.70 5.47 -1.65
C ARG A 16 2.80 4.79 -0.28
N SER A 17 2.78 5.58 0.78
CA SER A 17 2.87 5.03 2.13
C SER A 17 1.72 4.10 2.44
N ASN A 18 0.53 4.45 2.00
CA ASN A 18 -0.64 3.63 2.30
C ASN A 18 -0.64 2.33 1.50
N VAL A 19 -0.08 2.34 0.30
CA VAL A 19 0.08 1.09 -0.43
C VAL A 19 1.03 0.17 0.32
N PHE A 20 2.15 0.70 0.79
CA PHE A 20 3.08 -0.11 1.56
C PHE A 20 2.41 -0.66 2.81
N SER A 21 1.64 0.16 3.52
CA SER A 21 0.95 -0.28 4.73
C SER A 21 -0.09 -1.35 4.42
N ARG A 22 -0.82 -1.19 3.32
CA ARG A 22 -1.80 -2.18 2.91
C ARG A 22 -1.15 -3.55 2.77
N ASP A 23 0.06 -3.55 2.23
CA ASP A 23 0.78 -4.79 1.94
C ASP A 23 1.75 -5.18 3.05
N ASN A 24 1.65 -4.53 4.22
CA ASN A 24 2.44 -4.85 5.41
C ASN A 24 3.94 -4.73 5.18
N TYR A 25 4.33 -3.85 4.25
CA TYR A 25 5.74 -3.63 3.91
C TYR A 25 6.40 -4.91 3.38
N VAL A 26 5.61 -5.76 2.77
CA VAL A 26 6.09 -7.02 2.21
C VAL A 26 6.07 -6.91 0.69
N CYS A 27 7.19 -7.28 0.08
CA CYS A 27 7.23 -7.34 -1.38
C CYS A 27 6.26 -8.41 -1.86
N GLN A 28 5.37 -8.03 -2.76
CA GLN A 28 4.32 -8.94 -3.21
C GLN A 28 4.82 -9.94 -4.26
N TYR A 29 6.09 -9.87 -4.59
CA TYR A 29 6.69 -10.80 -5.54
C TYR A 29 7.60 -11.80 -4.86
N CYS A 30 8.44 -11.37 -3.94
CA CYS A 30 9.37 -12.28 -3.25
C CYS A 30 8.95 -12.58 -1.82
N GLU A 31 7.91 -11.94 -1.33
CA GLU A 31 7.33 -12.19 0.00
C GLU A 31 8.24 -11.83 1.16
N LYS A 32 9.24 -11.02 0.92
CA LYS A 32 10.12 -10.60 2.00
C LYS A 32 9.72 -9.22 2.48
N LYS A 33 9.91 -8.98 3.77
CA LYS A 33 9.61 -7.69 4.37
C LYS A 33 10.81 -6.78 4.24
N PHE A 34 10.55 -5.51 3.92
CA PHE A 34 11.61 -4.54 3.71
C PHE A 34 11.27 -3.24 4.41
N PRO A 35 12.29 -2.45 4.78
CA PRO A 35 12.03 -1.11 5.24
C PRO A 35 11.52 -0.25 4.10
N LYS A 36 10.84 0.83 4.46
CA LYS A 36 10.20 1.69 3.48
C LYS A 36 11.14 2.14 2.37
N ASN A 37 12.38 2.43 2.72
CA ASN A 37 13.33 2.95 1.74
C ASN A 37 13.73 1.94 0.67
N ASP A 38 13.49 0.67 0.93
CA ASP A 38 13.83 -0.37 -0.01
C ASP A 38 12.63 -0.85 -0.81
N LEU A 39 11.50 -0.19 -0.63
CA LEU A 39 10.28 -0.54 -1.33
C LEU A 39 9.93 0.49 -2.39
N THR A 40 9.20 0.05 -3.38
CA THR A 40 8.72 0.92 -4.41
C THR A 40 7.34 0.47 -4.85
N LEU A 41 6.65 1.33 -5.58
CA LEU A 41 5.35 0.98 -6.15
C LEU A 41 5.58 0.34 -7.50
N ASP A 42 4.81 -0.69 -7.75
CA ASP A 42 4.88 -1.38 -9.02
C ASP A 42 3.49 -1.45 -9.63
N HIS A 43 3.40 -1.20 -10.92
CA HIS A 43 2.14 -1.33 -11.64
C HIS A 43 2.04 -2.76 -12.14
N VAL A 44 0.99 -3.46 -11.71
CA VAL A 44 0.81 -4.84 -12.11
C VAL A 44 0.70 -4.90 -13.64
N ILE A 45 -0.15 -4.07 -14.20
CA ILE A 45 -0.19 -3.86 -15.64
C ILE A 45 0.58 -2.59 -15.91
N PRO A 46 1.69 -2.67 -16.63
CA PRO A 46 2.50 -1.48 -16.87
C PRO A 46 1.72 -0.36 -17.54
N ILE A 47 2.08 0.85 -17.21
CA ILE A 47 1.43 2.02 -17.81
C ILE A 47 1.55 1.96 -19.33
N SER A 48 2.69 1.51 -19.82
CA SER A 48 2.91 1.41 -21.25
C SER A 48 1.97 0.41 -21.91
N LYS A 49 1.35 -0.45 -21.11
CA LYS A 49 0.41 -1.45 -21.61
C LYS A 49 -1.02 -1.16 -21.21
N GLY A 50 -1.29 0.07 -20.82
CA GLY A 50 -2.65 0.47 -20.49
C GLY A 50 -3.00 0.42 -19.01
N GLY A 51 -2.04 0.13 -18.15
CA GLY A 51 -2.32 0.09 -16.72
C GLY A 51 -2.51 1.49 -16.15
N ASP A 52 -3.26 1.58 -15.07
CA ASP A 52 -3.48 2.85 -14.41
C ASP A 52 -2.85 2.83 -13.02
N THR A 53 -2.91 3.97 -12.35
CA THR A 53 -2.40 4.11 -11.00
C THR A 53 -3.59 4.10 -10.05
N SER A 54 -3.91 2.93 -9.57
CA SER A 54 -5.06 2.73 -8.69
C SER A 54 -4.77 1.64 -7.69
N TRP A 55 -5.61 1.56 -6.67
CA TRP A 55 -5.47 0.52 -5.65
C TRP A 55 -5.41 -0.87 -6.27
N GLU A 56 -6.15 -1.07 -7.34
CA GLU A 56 -6.28 -2.39 -7.94
C GLU A 56 -5.15 -2.73 -8.90
N ASN A 57 -4.32 -1.76 -9.23
CA ASN A 57 -3.24 -2.01 -10.19
C ASN A 57 -1.86 -1.69 -9.65
N VAL A 58 -1.76 -1.25 -8.40
CA VAL A 58 -0.48 -0.88 -7.82
C VAL A 58 -0.21 -1.77 -6.63
N THR A 59 1.02 -2.26 -6.52
CA THR A 59 1.38 -3.15 -5.44
C THR A 59 2.77 -2.80 -4.93
N THR A 60 3.09 -3.32 -3.74
CA THR A 60 4.38 -3.08 -3.12
C THR A 60 5.41 -4.06 -3.67
N SER A 61 6.56 -3.55 -4.03
CA SER A 61 7.64 -4.36 -4.55
C SER A 61 8.97 -3.89 -3.97
N CYS A 62 9.88 -4.81 -3.75
CA CYS A 62 11.23 -4.40 -3.42
C CYS A 62 11.91 -3.95 -4.70
N LYS A 63 12.96 -3.16 -4.56
CA LYS A 63 13.63 -2.61 -5.75
C LYS A 63 14.20 -3.70 -6.63
N GLY A 64 14.69 -4.78 -6.02
CA GLY A 64 15.23 -5.89 -6.79
C GLY A 64 14.20 -6.56 -7.68
N CYS A 65 13.04 -6.87 -7.11
CA CYS A 65 11.99 -7.51 -7.89
C CYS A 65 11.44 -6.57 -8.95
N ASN A 66 11.34 -5.29 -8.62
CA ASN A 66 10.85 -4.32 -9.59
C ASN A 66 11.78 -4.22 -10.79
N ASN A 67 13.07 -4.25 -10.54
CA ASN A 67 14.05 -4.21 -11.63
C ASN A 67 13.97 -5.46 -12.50
N LYS A 68 13.79 -6.60 -11.86
CA LYS A 68 13.68 -7.85 -12.61
C LYS A 68 12.41 -7.89 -13.46
N LYS A 69 11.33 -7.36 -12.90
CA LYS A 69 10.06 -7.38 -13.60
C LYS A 69 10.08 -6.50 -14.85
N GLY A 70 10.62 -5.28 -14.70
CA GLY A 70 10.58 -4.33 -15.81
C GLY A 70 9.15 -4.15 -16.29
N ASN A 71 8.93 -4.32 -17.58
CA ASN A 71 7.61 -4.18 -18.17
C ASN A 71 6.97 -5.54 -18.45
N SER A 72 7.43 -6.58 -17.78
CA SER A 72 6.88 -7.91 -18.02
C SER A 72 5.50 -8.05 -17.36
N ASP A 73 4.83 -9.13 -17.65
CA ASP A 73 3.51 -9.40 -17.10
C ASP A 73 3.57 -10.22 -15.83
N LEU A 74 4.71 -10.24 -15.18
CA LEU A 74 4.83 -10.94 -13.91
C LEU A 74 3.79 -10.43 -12.94
N LYS A 75 3.10 -11.34 -12.27
CA LYS A 75 2.01 -10.96 -11.39
C LYS A 75 2.40 -11.10 -9.93
N PRO A 76 1.85 -10.24 -9.07
CA PRO A 76 2.12 -10.38 -7.64
C PRO A 76 1.41 -11.60 -7.08
N LEU A 77 1.82 -11.98 -5.87
CA LEU A 77 1.27 -13.15 -5.21
C LEU A 77 -0.21 -13.01 -4.93
N THR A 78 -0.65 -11.81 -4.60
CA THR A 78 -2.05 -11.56 -4.36
C THR A 78 -2.51 -10.42 -5.25
N THR A 79 -3.78 -10.48 -5.64
CA THR A 79 -4.36 -9.42 -6.43
C THR A 79 -4.52 -8.17 -5.55
N PRO A 80 -3.98 -7.03 -5.96
CA PRO A 80 -4.10 -5.83 -5.16
C PRO A 80 -5.55 -5.39 -5.06
N LYS A 81 -5.92 -4.90 -3.89
CA LYS A 81 -7.27 -4.48 -3.60
C LYS A 81 -7.27 -3.17 -2.85
N LYS A 82 -8.38 -2.47 -2.94
CA LYS A 82 -8.56 -1.26 -2.16
C LYS A 82 -8.72 -1.66 -0.70
N PRO A 83 -7.93 -1.10 0.21
CA PRO A 83 -8.03 -1.49 1.61
C PRO A 83 -9.17 -0.76 2.31
N THR A 84 -9.63 -1.33 3.40
CA THR A 84 -10.56 -0.64 4.29
C THR A 84 -9.74 0.07 5.34
N LEU A 85 -10.36 1.06 5.97
CA LEU A 85 -9.68 1.77 7.04
C LEU A 85 -9.32 0.81 8.17
N LYS A 86 -10.22 -0.10 8.47
CA LYS A 86 -9.97 -1.08 9.52
C LYS A 86 -8.75 -1.94 9.19
N HIS A 87 -8.63 -2.36 7.96
CA HIS A 87 -7.49 -3.15 7.53
C HIS A 87 -6.20 -2.34 7.68
N MET A 88 -6.24 -1.08 7.27
CA MET A 88 -5.06 -0.25 7.35
C MET A 88 -4.61 -0.04 8.77
N MET A 89 -5.54 0.15 9.68
CA MET A 89 -5.18 0.34 11.07
C MET A 89 -4.56 -0.91 11.66
N ARG A 90 -5.12 -2.06 11.34
CA ARG A 90 -4.56 -3.31 11.83
C ARG A 90 -3.17 -3.54 11.28
N SER A 91 -3.01 -3.32 9.99
CA SER A 91 -1.73 -3.50 9.35
C SER A 91 -0.67 -2.59 9.95
N TYR A 92 -1.07 -1.37 10.23
CA TYR A 92 -0.19 -0.39 10.83
C TYR A 92 0.28 -0.84 12.21
N LEU A 93 -0.65 -1.35 13.01
CA LEU A 93 -0.32 -1.85 14.34
C LEU A 93 0.57 -3.08 14.26
N ASP A 94 0.26 -3.99 13.37
CA ASP A 94 1.02 -5.22 13.26
C ASP A 94 2.46 -5.01 12.85
N SER A 95 2.67 -4.10 11.90
CA SER A 95 4.01 -3.90 11.38
C SER A 95 4.77 -2.85 12.15
N SER A 96 4.18 -2.30 13.17
CA SER A 96 4.76 -1.16 13.84
C SER A 96 4.87 -1.32 15.33
N SER A 97 5.19 -2.50 15.77
CA SER A 97 5.45 -2.66 17.19
C SER A 97 6.49 -1.64 17.64
N ASN A 98 7.24 -1.08 16.72
CA ASN A 98 8.24 -0.08 17.02
C ASN A 98 7.81 1.32 16.65
N PHE A 99 6.59 1.50 16.19
CA PHE A 99 6.13 2.81 15.81
C PHE A 99 5.98 3.69 17.01
N LYS A 100 6.24 4.95 16.80
CA LYS A 100 6.04 5.94 17.83
C LYS A 100 4.63 6.44 17.79
N ASP A 101 4.12 6.82 18.93
CA ASP A 101 2.74 7.27 19.03
C ASP A 101 2.48 8.47 18.14
N GLU A 102 3.46 9.31 17.98
CA GLU A 102 3.28 10.52 17.17
C GLU A 102 3.05 10.18 15.72
N GLU A 103 3.67 9.13 15.23
CA GLU A 103 3.41 8.71 13.86
C GLU A 103 2.01 8.16 13.72
N TRP A 104 1.56 7.50 14.74
CA TRP A 104 0.22 6.97 14.77
C TRP A 104 -0.80 8.08 14.69
N ALA A 105 -0.63 9.08 15.53
CA ALA A 105 -1.55 10.20 15.57
C ALA A 105 -1.56 10.95 14.24
N LYS A 106 -0.39 11.10 13.67
CA LYS A 106 -0.27 11.78 12.40
C LYS A 106 -1.00 11.04 11.30
N TYR A 107 -0.94 9.73 11.34
CA TYR A 107 -1.60 8.90 10.35
C TYR A 107 -3.12 9.02 10.48
N ILE A 108 -3.59 9.04 11.70
CA ILE A 108 -5.02 9.15 11.96
C ILE A 108 -5.52 10.53 11.57
N ASP A 109 -4.75 11.56 11.78
CA ASP A 109 -5.15 12.91 11.46
C ASP A 109 -5.42 13.10 9.97
N MET A 110 -4.91 12.22 9.15
CA MET A 110 -5.15 12.29 7.72
C MET A 110 -6.59 11.94 7.38
N TYR A 111 -7.28 11.36 8.28
CA TYR A 111 -8.65 10.90 8.07
C TYR A 111 -9.60 11.47 9.08
#